data_e82743192af3f57ed5f463f73e8fc486
#
_entry.id   e82743192af3f57ed5f463f73e8fc486
#
_cell.length_a   1.000
_cell.length_b   1.000
_cell.length_c   1.000
_cell.angle_alpha   90.00
_cell.angle_beta   90.00
_cell.angle_gamma   90.00
#
_symmetry.space_group_name_H-M   'P 1'
#
loop_
_entity.id
_entity.type
_entity.pdbx_description
1 polymer ?
#
loop_
_entity_poly.entity_id
_entity_poly.type
_entity_poly.pdbx_seq_one_letter_code
_entity_poly.pdbx_strand_id
1 'polypeptide(L)'
;NDSVVTKPNVAHTMVFSKQTTFLNLVRGEREHKNYGVTHTISHKIVSEKEKRNLLQGYKFNCRCCNSTKLKRVISLGFHAPANNLIKKKNDDIDKYPLELNFCVDCSNSQLSYVVRPEKLFSKYLYLSSTSSAFRKHFTDAANLYKKNLKLSPSRSIIVDIGSNDGIGLLPFKKIGFKNVIGVEPAKNIAKLANEKGIKTINSFMNKNITKKINKKVDLVMASNVFAHT
;
A
#
# COMPACT_ATOMS: atom_id res chain seq x y z
N ASN A 1 -12.58 20.47 -19.79
CA ASN A 1 -13.91 19.89 -20.07
C ASN A 1 -13.73 18.40 -20.21
N ASP A 2 -14.11 17.65 -19.20
CA ASP A 2 -13.99 16.21 -19.21
C ASP A 2 -15.34 15.62 -19.63
N SER A 3 -15.33 14.72 -20.61
CA SER A 3 -16.50 13.96 -21.02
C SER A 3 -16.34 12.51 -20.59
N VAL A 4 -17.39 11.94 -20.03
CA VAL A 4 -17.45 10.53 -19.66
C VAL A 4 -18.55 9.86 -20.43
N VAL A 5 -18.21 8.80 -21.16
CA VAL A 5 -19.19 7.95 -21.85
C VAL A 5 -19.43 6.71 -21.00
N THR A 6 -20.66 6.51 -20.58
CA THR A 6 -21.07 5.33 -19.82
C THR A 6 -21.74 4.31 -20.73
N LYS A 7 -21.46 3.03 -20.54
CA LYS A 7 -22.11 1.94 -21.30
C LYS A 7 -23.56 1.76 -20.85
N PRO A 8 -24.46 1.38 -21.75
CA PRO A 8 -25.83 0.99 -21.35
C PRO A 8 -25.82 -0.14 -20.33
N ASN A 9 -26.80 -0.14 -19.44
CA ASN A 9 -27.02 -1.19 -18.42
C ASN A 9 -25.87 -1.38 -17.40
N VAL A 10 -24.98 -0.40 -17.24
CA VAL A 10 -23.96 -0.41 -16.20
C VAL A 10 -24.31 0.65 -15.16
N ALA A 11 -24.48 0.24 -13.92
CA ALA A 11 -24.61 1.18 -12.81
C ALA A 11 -23.30 1.97 -12.65
N HIS A 12 -23.41 3.28 -12.52
CA HIS A 12 -22.27 4.16 -12.32
C HIS A 12 -22.61 5.24 -11.31
N THR A 13 -21.62 5.64 -10.55
CA THR A 13 -21.72 6.73 -9.59
C THR A 13 -20.71 7.81 -9.97
N MET A 14 -21.17 9.05 -10.02
CA MET A 14 -20.29 10.20 -10.19
C MET A 14 -20.04 10.85 -8.83
N VAL A 15 -18.77 11.05 -8.50
CA VAL A 15 -18.36 11.76 -7.28
C VAL A 15 -17.55 12.98 -7.70
N PHE A 16 -18.02 14.16 -7.32
CA PHE A 16 -17.33 15.41 -7.63
C PHE A 16 -16.46 15.82 -6.46
N SER A 17 -15.17 16.02 -6.71
CA SER A 17 -14.22 16.47 -5.68
C SER A 17 -14.28 17.97 -5.40
N LYS A 18 -14.94 18.71 -6.29
CA LYS A 18 -15.16 20.17 -6.20
C LYS A 18 -16.61 20.48 -6.58
N GLN A 19 -17.07 21.68 -6.29
CA GLN A 19 -18.34 22.16 -6.84
C GLN A 19 -18.25 22.14 -8.36
N THR A 20 -19.15 21.37 -8.98
CA THR A 20 -19.11 21.07 -10.40
C THR A 20 -20.50 21.22 -11.00
N THR A 21 -20.60 21.90 -12.13
CA THR A 21 -21.78 21.87 -12.99
C THR A 21 -21.53 20.83 -14.08
N PHE A 22 -22.43 19.90 -14.24
CA PHE A 22 -22.33 18.92 -15.31
C PHE A 22 -23.59 18.87 -16.16
N LEU A 23 -23.42 18.56 -17.43
CA LEU A 23 -24.48 18.33 -18.38
C LEU A 23 -24.52 16.84 -18.73
N ASN A 24 -25.65 16.19 -18.48
CA ASN A 24 -25.87 14.82 -18.90
C ASN A 24 -26.54 14.79 -20.26
N LEU A 25 -25.78 14.44 -21.29
CA LEU A 25 -26.27 14.27 -22.66
C LEU A 25 -26.61 12.80 -22.87
N VAL A 26 -27.88 12.54 -23.13
CA VAL A 26 -28.36 11.18 -23.42
C VAL A 26 -28.69 11.08 -24.89
N ARG A 27 -28.08 10.10 -25.58
CA ARG A 27 -28.37 9.83 -26.98
C ARG A 27 -29.61 8.92 -27.10
N GLY A 28 -30.60 9.35 -27.87
CA GLY A 28 -31.84 8.61 -28.18
C GLY A 28 -33.06 9.08 -27.40
N GLU A 29 -34.23 8.74 -27.89
CA GLU A 29 -35.48 9.00 -27.22
C GLU A 29 -35.60 8.14 -25.97
N ARG A 30 -35.88 8.78 -24.85
CA ARG A 30 -36.20 8.09 -23.60
C ARG A 30 -37.71 7.98 -23.47
N GLU A 31 -38.27 6.95 -24.02
CA GLU A 31 -39.56 6.53 -23.59
C GLU A 31 -39.46 5.80 -22.25
N HIS A 32 -39.80 6.49 -21.17
CA HIS A 32 -39.73 5.95 -19.80
C HIS A 32 -40.55 4.65 -19.61
N LYS A 33 -41.45 4.34 -20.56
CA LYS A 33 -42.27 3.11 -20.55
C LYS A 33 -41.51 1.88 -21.09
N ASN A 34 -40.53 2.04 -21.96
CA ASN A 34 -39.84 0.96 -22.65
C ASN A 34 -38.42 0.68 -22.13
N TYR A 35 -37.80 1.63 -21.47
CA TYR A 35 -36.57 1.35 -20.73
C TYR A 35 -37.02 0.77 -19.39
N GLY A 36 -36.86 -0.51 -19.25
CA GLY A 36 -36.97 -1.17 -17.96
C GLY A 36 -36.29 -0.29 -16.93
N VAL A 37 -37.07 0.12 -15.96
CA VAL A 37 -36.80 1.06 -14.89
C VAL A 37 -35.34 1.50 -14.86
N THR A 38 -34.99 2.64 -15.49
CA THR A 38 -33.72 3.30 -15.21
C THR A 38 -33.80 3.70 -13.75
N HIS A 39 -33.39 2.81 -12.90
CA HIS A 39 -33.20 3.10 -11.48
C HIS A 39 -32.02 4.06 -11.40
N THR A 40 -32.27 5.33 -11.65
CA THR A 40 -31.46 6.36 -11.08
C THR A 40 -31.78 6.34 -9.60
N ILE A 41 -31.20 5.40 -8.89
CA ILE A 41 -31.14 5.52 -7.44
C ILE A 41 -30.25 6.72 -7.24
N SER A 42 -30.85 7.88 -6.97
CA SER A 42 -30.11 9.04 -6.53
C SER A 42 -29.53 8.66 -5.18
N HIS A 43 -28.33 8.12 -5.20
CA HIS A 43 -27.58 7.87 -3.99
C HIS A 43 -27.10 9.24 -3.51
N LYS A 44 -27.92 9.84 -2.64
CA LYS A 44 -27.55 11.08 -1.99
C LYS A 44 -26.37 10.77 -1.08
N ILE A 45 -25.18 11.21 -1.45
CA ILE A 45 -24.03 11.22 -0.54
C ILE A 45 -24.43 12.09 0.64
N VAL A 46 -24.77 11.47 1.74
CA VAL A 46 -25.47 12.10 2.87
C VAL A 46 -24.50 12.86 3.77
N SER A 47 -23.19 12.60 3.66
CA SER A 47 -22.19 13.23 4.53
C SER A 47 -20.83 13.43 3.86
N GLU A 48 -20.11 14.46 4.29
CA GLU A 48 -18.70 14.70 3.90
C GLU A 48 -17.77 13.55 4.32
N LYS A 49 -18.16 12.78 5.34
CA LYS A 49 -17.43 11.56 5.76
C LYS A 49 -17.55 10.47 4.71
N GLU A 50 -18.74 10.25 4.17
CA GLU A 50 -18.98 9.26 3.10
C GLU A 50 -18.26 9.65 1.82
N LYS A 51 -18.34 10.91 1.41
CA LYS A 51 -17.60 11.46 0.28
C LYS A 51 -16.09 11.27 0.43
N ARG A 52 -15.54 11.59 1.62
CA ARG A 52 -14.12 11.36 1.91
C ARG A 52 -13.74 9.88 1.84
N ASN A 53 -14.61 8.99 2.30
CA ASN A 53 -14.36 7.54 2.22
C ASN A 53 -14.33 7.04 0.78
N LEU A 54 -15.25 7.50 -0.07
CA LEU A 54 -15.30 7.14 -1.50
C LEU A 54 -14.09 7.68 -2.27
N LEU A 55 -13.64 8.89 -1.94
CA LEU A 55 -12.48 9.53 -2.55
C LEU A 55 -11.15 9.09 -1.91
N GLN A 56 -11.21 8.39 -0.78
CA GLN A 56 -10.01 7.96 -0.07
C GLN A 56 -9.18 7.02 -0.93
N GLY A 57 -7.93 7.39 -1.15
CA GLY A 57 -6.99 6.66 -1.99
C GLY A 57 -6.78 7.28 -3.36
N TYR A 58 -7.74 8.01 -3.94
CA TYR A 58 -7.53 8.73 -5.18
C TYR A 58 -6.52 9.87 -5.04
N LYS A 59 -5.66 10.02 -6.04
CA LYS A 59 -4.62 11.06 -6.11
C LYS A 59 -4.93 12.01 -7.26
N PHE A 60 -5.49 13.15 -6.94
CA PHE A 60 -5.86 14.19 -7.92
C PHE A 60 -4.72 15.15 -8.22
N ASN A 61 -3.67 15.14 -7.40
CA ASN A 61 -2.49 15.96 -7.57
C ASN A 61 -1.24 15.08 -7.66
N CYS A 62 -0.24 15.57 -8.34
CA CYS A 62 1.08 14.95 -8.37
C CYS A 62 1.67 14.85 -6.96
N ARG A 63 2.09 13.66 -6.56
CA ARG A 63 2.68 13.42 -5.24
C ARG A 63 4.08 14.04 -5.08
N CYS A 64 4.71 14.40 -6.20
CA CYS A 64 6.05 14.99 -6.22
C CYS A 64 6.01 16.53 -6.19
N CYS A 65 5.28 17.16 -7.13
CA CYS A 65 5.27 18.61 -7.31
C CYS A 65 3.91 19.28 -6.98
N ASN A 66 2.93 18.50 -6.54
CA ASN A 66 1.57 18.95 -6.22
C ASN A 66 0.77 19.53 -7.41
N SER A 67 1.25 19.40 -8.63
CA SER A 67 0.51 19.85 -9.84
C SER A 67 -0.76 19.03 -10.03
N THR A 68 -1.82 19.68 -10.55
CA THR A 68 -3.07 19.04 -10.98
C THR A 68 -3.02 18.53 -12.43
N LYS A 69 -1.93 18.81 -13.16
CA LYS A 69 -1.79 18.43 -14.58
C LYS A 69 -1.36 16.96 -14.71
N LEU A 70 -2.23 16.08 -14.26
CA LEU A 70 -2.04 14.63 -14.39
C LEU A 70 -2.73 14.11 -15.65
N LYS A 71 -1.97 13.38 -16.48
CA LYS A 71 -2.44 12.70 -17.69
C LYS A 71 -2.49 11.20 -17.44
N ARG A 72 -3.65 10.56 -17.62
CA ARG A 72 -3.75 9.10 -17.57
C ARG A 72 -3.03 8.49 -18.76
N VAL A 73 -2.05 7.62 -18.46
CA VAL A 73 -1.25 6.91 -19.48
C VAL A 73 -1.89 5.58 -19.81
N ILE A 74 -2.28 4.82 -18.79
CA ILE A 74 -2.89 3.49 -18.96
C ILE A 74 -3.90 3.25 -17.85
N SER A 75 -4.96 2.52 -18.17
CA SER A 75 -5.90 1.96 -17.19
C SER A 75 -6.05 0.46 -17.45
N LEU A 76 -5.78 -0.33 -16.45
CA LEU A 76 -5.99 -1.78 -16.47
C LEU A 76 -7.34 -2.17 -15.85
N GLY A 77 -8.16 -1.19 -15.44
CA GLY A 77 -9.44 -1.42 -14.78
C GLY A 77 -9.32 -1.66 -13.28
N PHE A 78 -10.20 -2.50 -12.74
CA PHE A 78 -10.27 -2.78 -11.30
C PHE A 78 -9.69 -4.15 -10.99
N HIS A 79 -8.70 -4.18 -10.09
CA HIS A 79 -8.01 -5.39 -9.69
C HIS A 79 -7.99 -5.58 -8.18
N ALA A 80 -8.01 -6.83 -7.75
CA ALA A 80 -7.73 -7.18 -6.38
C ALA A 80 -6.24 -6.94 -6.05
N PRO A 81 -5.89 -6.63 -4.79
CA PRO A 81 -4.49 -6.58 -4.36
C PRO A 81 -3.76 -7.91 -4.60
N ALA A 82 -2.50 -7.85 -5.05
CA ALA A 82 -1.75 -9.00 -5.53
C ALA A 82 -1.66 -10.18 -4.54
N ASN A 83 -1.53 -9.91 -3.25
CA ASN A 83 -1.40 -10.98 -2.23
C ASN A 83 -2.72 -11.27 -1.48
N ASN A 84 -3.84 -10.80 -1.99
CA ASN A 84 -5.15 -11.05 -1.39
C ASN A 84 -5.79 -12.30 -2.00
N LEU A 85 -5.24 -13.47 -1.63
CA LEU A 85 -5.69 -14.76 -2.16
C LEU A 85 -7.07 -15.13 -1.59
N ILE A 86 -7.96 -15.57 -2.46
CA ILE A 86 -9.28 -16.11 -2.10
C ILE A 86 -9.16 -17.55 -1.63
N LYS A 87 -10.01 -17.93 -0.69
CA LYS A 87 -10.11 -19.31 -0.22
C LYS A 87 -11.13 -20.10 -1.03
N LYS A 88 -12.19 -19.45 -1.49
CA LYS A 88 -13.28 -20.05 -2.27
C LYS A 88 -13.50 -19.23 -3.54
N LYS A 89 -13.92 -19.87 -4.62
CA LYS A 89 -14.14 -19.27 -5.94
C LYS A 89 -15.08 -18.06 -5.92
N ASN A 90 -16.06 -18.04 -5.00
CA ASN A 90 -17.08 -17.01 -4.88
C ASN A 90 -16.83 -16.03 -3.72
N ASP A 91 -15.66 -16.02 -3.12
CA ASP A 91 -15.34 -15.06 -2.09
C ASP A 91 -15.35 -13.64 -2.71
N ASP A 92 -16.04 -12.71 -2.05
CA ASP A 92 -16.03 -11.30 -2.43
C ASP A 92 -14.68 -10.68 -2.09
N ILE A 93 -14.10 -9.97 -3.06
CA ILE A 93 -12.79 -9.35 -2.92
C ILE A 93 -12.88 -7.88 -3.29
N ASP A 94 -12.38 -7.03 -2.39
CA ASP A 94 -12.18 -5.62 -2.69
C ASP A 94 -11.32 -5.45 -3.95
N LYS A 95 -11.80 -4.70 -4.93
CA LYS A 95 -11.07 -4.34 -6.15
C LYS A 95 -10.83 -2.85 -6.17
N TYR A 96 -9.66 -2.46 -6.66
CA TYR A 96 -9.21 -1.07 -6.71
C TYR A 96 -8.78 -0.69 -8.12
N PRO A 97 -8.91 0.60 -8.51
CA PRO A 97 -8.41 1.07 -9.81
C PRO A 97 -6.91 0.82 -9.94
N LEU A 98 -6.49 0.24 -11.06
CA LEU A 98 -5.09 0.10 -11.42
C LEU A 98 -4.81 0.94 -12.66
N GLU A 99 -4.45 2.19 -12.42
CA GLU A 99 -4.22 3.20 -13.45
C GLU A 99 -2.93 3.95 -13.17
N LEU A 100 -2.19 4.27 -14.24
CA LEU A 100 -0.98 5.07 -14.20
C LEU A 100 -1.27 6.47 -14.72
N ASN A 101 -0.93 7.48 -13.94
CA ASN A 101 -0.95 8.88 -14.33
C ASN A 101 0.48 9.41 -14.47
N PHE A 102 0.67 10.28 -15.45
CA PHE A 102 1.91 11.02 -15.71
C PHE A 102 1.69 12.50 -15.39
N CYS A 103 2.60 13.10 -14.64
CA CYS A 103 2.59 14.54 -14.38
C CYS A 103 3.31 15.29 -15.49
N VAL A 104 2.60 16.20 -16.17
CA VAL A 104 3.16 16.99 -17.26
C VAL A 104 4.22 17.99 -16.79
N ASP A 105 4.10 18.47 -15.55
CA ASP A 105 4.98 19.52 -15.03
C ASP A 105 6.33 19.00 -14.50
N CYS A 106 6.38 17.77 -13.94
CA CYS A 106 7.61 17.24 -13.36
C CYS A 106 7.98 15.81 -13.83
N SER A 107 7.26 15.28 -14.81
CA SER A 107 7.49 13.95 -15.40
C SER A 107 7.37 12.77 -14.41
N ASN A 108 6.81 12.99 -13.22
CA ASN A 108 6.55 11.91 -12.27
C ASN A 108 5.43 11.01 -12.76
N SER A 109 5.63 9.70 -12.66
CA SER A 109 4.59 8.70 -12.91
C SER A 109 4.08 8.14 -11.60
N GLN A 110 2.76 8.09 -11.43
CA GLN A 110 2.12 7.65 -10.19
C GLN A 110 0.81 6.90 -10.44
N LEU A 111 0.44 6.03 -9.50
CA LEU A 111 -0.90 5.43 -9.52
C LEU A 111 -1.96 6.50 -9.26
N SER A 112 -3.12 6.38 -9.94
CA SER A 112 -4.30 7.24 -9.71
C SER A 112 -4.94 6.96 -8.36
N TYR A 113 -4.78 5.74 -7.85
CA TYR A 113 -5.33 5.27 -6.59
C TYR A 113 -4.26 4.59 -5.73
N VAL A 114 -4.22 4.93 -4.46
CA VAL A 114 -3.33 4.28 -3.47
C VAL A 114 -4.18 3.54 -2.46
N VAL A 115 -4.09 2.23 -2.45
CA VAL A 115 -4.76 1.38 -1.47
C VAL A 115 -4.19 1.65 -0.08
N ARG A 116 -5.04 1.71 0.94
CA ARG A 116 -4.58 1.92 2.30
C ARG A 116 -3.62 0.81 2.75
N PRO A 117 -2.49 1.15 3.38
CA PRO A 117 -1.48 0.17 3.81
C PRO A 117 -2.06 -0.95 4.69
N GLU A 118 -3.07 -0.62 5.53
CA GLU A 118 -3.71 -1.61 6.40
C GLU A 118 -4.41 -2.72 5.61
N LYS A 119 -4.97 -2.39 4.44
CA LYS A 119 -5.61 -3.37 3.55
C LYS A 119 -4.60 -4.28 2.87
N LEU A 120 -3.38 -3.79 2.64
CA LEU A 120 -2.34 -4.52 1.93
C LEU A 120 -1.45 -5.35 2.86
N PHE A 121 -1.13 -4.82 4.06
CA PHE A 121 -0.02 -5.32 4.87
C PHE A 121 -0.40 -5.78 6.28
N SER A 122 -1.64 -5.56 6.78
CA SER A 122 -1.99 -6.01 8.14
C SER A 122 -2.07 -7.54 8.29
N LYS A 123 -2.33 -8.24 7.19
CA LYS A 123 -2.27 -9.69 7.07
C LYS A 123 -1.53 -10.04 5.79
N TYR A 124 -0.37 -10.62 5.92
CA TYR A 124 0.51 -10.89 4.79
C TYR A 124 0.84 -12.38 4.72
N LEU A 125 0.87 -12.95 3.51
CA LEU A 125 1.06 -14.39 3.34
C LEU A 125 2.48 -14.75 2.93
N TYR A 126 3.23 -13.80 2.40
CA TYR A 126 4.58 -14.06 1.91
C TYR A 126 5.60 -14.09 3.05
N LEU A 127 6.34 -15.20 3.14
CA LEU A 127 7.45 -15.38 4.06
C LEU A 127 8.77 -15.28 3.30
N SER A 128 9.54 -14.24 3.59
CA SER A 128 10.81 -13.99 2.89
C SER A 128 11.85 -15.09 3.17
N SER A 129 11.79 -15.73 4.34
CA SER A 129 12.74 -16.79 4.72
C SER A 129 12.55 -18.11 3.95
N THR A 130 11.52 -18.26 3.14
CA THR A 130 11.34 -19.44 2.28
C THR A 130 12.40 -19.52 1.18
N SER A 131 12.91 -18.37 0.72
CA SER A 131 13.96 -18.30 -0.30
C SER A 131 15.36 -18.55 0.27
N SER A 132 16.05 -19.58 -0.25
CA SER A 132 17.45 -19.85 0.11
C SER A 132 18.39 -18.71 -0.34
N ALA A 133 18.14 -18.12 -1.51
CA ALA A 133 18.91 -17.00 -2.02
C ALA A 133 18.80 -15.78 -1.10
N PHE A 134 17.60 -15.46 -0.59
CA PHE A 134 17.44 -14.36 0.37
C PHE A 134 18.12 -14.66 1.71
N ARG A 135 18.04 -15.88 2.21
CA ARG A 135 18.76 -16.26 3.43
C ARG A 135 20.28 -16.06 3.29
N LYS A 136 20.83 -16.47 2.14
CA LYS A 136 22.26 -16.23 1.84
C LYS A 136 22.57 -14.75 1.74
N HIS A 137 21.80 -13.99 0.96
CA HIS A 137 21.95 -12.54 0.79
C HIS A 137 22.01 -11.81 2.14
N PHE A 138 21.05 -12.04 3.03
CA PHE A 138 21.03 -11.37 4.34
C PHE A 138 22.15 -11.83 5.28
N THR A 139 22.61 -13.07 5.12
CA THR A 139 23.81 -13.55 5.86
C THR A 139 25.06 -12.81 5.40
N ASP A 140 25.24 -12.69 4.10
CA ASP A 140 26.38 -11.96 3.52
C ASP A 140 26.32 -10.46 3.88
N ALA A 141 25.12 -9.85 3.79
CA ALA A 141 24.87 -8.47 4.15
C ALA A 141 25.18 -8.18 5.63
N ALA A 142 24.77 -9.04 6.55
CA ALA A 142 25.03 -8.86 7.98
C ALA A 142 26.55 -8.83 8.27
N ASN A 143 27.32 -9.73 7.66
CA ASN A 143 28.77 -9.75 7.78
C ASN A 143 29.42 -8.50 7.19
N LEU A 144 28.95 -8.08 6.00
CA LEU A 144 29.43 -6.87 5.33
C LEU A 144 29.18 -5.61 6.17
N TYR A 145 27.96 -5.44 6.69
CA TYR A 145 27.59 -4.29 7.51
C TYR A 145 28.36 -4.27 8.83
N LYS A 146 28.49 -5.43 9.50
CA LYS A 146 29.31 -5.54 10.70
C LYS A 146 30.72 -5.01 10.47
N LYS A 147 31.36 -5.44 9.37
CA LYS A 147 32.72 -5.03 9.01
C LYS A 147 32.80 -3.56 8.65
N ASN A 148 32.01 -3.12 7.67
CA ASN A 148 32.13 -1.79 7.06
C ASN A 148 31.71 -0.66 8.01
N LEU A 149 30.67 -0.91 8.81
CA LEU A 149 30.16 0.06 9.79
C LEU A 149 30.76 -0.14 11.18
N LYS A 150 31.72 -1.05 11.35
CA LYS A 150 32.39 -1.36 12.63
C LYS A 150 31.38 -1.61 13.76
N LEU A 151 30.29 -2.35 13.47
CA LEU A 151 29.22 -2.60 14.43
C LEU A 151 29.69 -3.55 15.54
N SER A 152 29.32 -3.21 16.78
CA SER A 152 29.63 -4.00 17.96
C SER A 152 28.46 -4.92 18.32
N PRO A 153 28.64 -6.25 18.37
CA PRO A 153 27.56 -7.18 18.73
C PRO A 153 26.90 -6.89 20.08
N SER A 154 27.68 -6.43 21.05
CA SER A 154 27.16 -6.16 22.41
C SER A 154 26.47 -4.80 22.55
N ARG A 155 26.86 -3.78 21.78
CA ARG A 155 26.42 -2.39 21.95
C ARG A 155 25.51 -1.89 20.83
N SER A 156 25.82 -2.23 19.57
CA SER A 156 25.09 -1.69 18.43
C SER A 156 23.63 -2.15 18.39
N ILE A 157 22.77 -1.23 18.00
CA ILE A 157 21.33 -1.44 17.85
C ILE A 157 20.99 -1.45 16.36
N ILE A 158 20.32 -2.51 15.93
CA ILE A 158 19.93 -2.72 14.55
C ILE A 158 18.42 -2.77 14.47
N VAL A 159 17.84 -1.98 13.58
CA VAL A 159 16.40 -1.95 13.31
C VAL A 159 16.14 -2.33 11.87
N ASP A 160 15.17 -3.21 11.65
CA ASP A 160 14.68 -3.58 10.31
C ASP A 160 13.21 -3.22 10.19
N ILE A 161 12.89 -2.35 9.20
CA ILE A 161 11.55 -1.86 8.91
C ILE A 161 10.93 -2.75 7.84
N GLY A 162 9.71 -3.26 8.09
CA GLY A 162 9.11 -4.31 7.26
C GLY A 162 9.90 -5.60 7.38
N SER A 163 10.30 -5.94 8.61
CA SER A 163 11.25 -7.01 8.92
C SER A 163 10.80 -8.41 8.51
N ASN A 164 9.57 -8.54 8.04
CA ASN A 164 8.94 -9.80 7.71
C ASN A 164 9.13 -10.81 8.87
N ASP A 165 9.43 -12.05 8.60
CA ASP A 165 9.64 -13.10 9.59
C ASP A 165 11.05 -13.07 10.26
N GLY A 166 11.70 -11.92 10.22
CA GLY A 166 13.01 -11.65 10.84
C GLY A 166 14.21 -12.08 10.01
N ILE A 167 14.01 -12.38 8.73
CA ILE A 167 15.08 -12.88 7.84
C ILE A 167 16.30 -11.95 7.80
N GLY A 168 16.11 -10.61 7.80
CA GLY A 168 17.21 -9.63 7.79
C GLY A 168 17.95 -9.57 9.12
N LEU A 169 17.28 -9.83 10.24
CA LEU A 169 17.80 -9.70 11.59
C LEU A 169 18.41 -10.99 12.16
N LEU A 170 17.88 -12.14 11.74
CA LEU A 170 18.36 -13.45 12.21
C LEU A 170 19.87 -13.67 12.00
N PRO A 171 20.50 -13.29 10.86
CA PRO A 171 21.93 -13.37 10.67
C PRO A 171 22.73 -12.54 11.69
N PHE A 172 22.28 -11.32 11.98
CA PHE A 172 22.92 -10.50 13.03
C PHE A 172 22.86 -11.18 14.38
N LYS A 173 21.72 -11.76 14.74
CA LYS A 173 21.58 -12.51 15.99
C LYS A 173 22.54 -13.70 16.05
N LYS A 174 22.67 -14.45 14.94
CA LYS A 174 23.61 -15.60 14.84
C LYS A 174 25.07 -15.20 15.04
N ILE A 175 25.47 -14.01 14.60
CA ILE A 175 26.83 -13.50 14.79
C ILE A 175 27.01 -12.67 16.06
N GLY A 176 26.07 -12.82 17.02
CA GLY A 176 26.19 -12.37 18.40
C GLY A 176 25.56 -11.01 18.73
N PHE A 177 24.82 -10.36 17.81
CA PHE A 177 24.17 -9.10 18.13
C PHE A 177 23.00 -9.30 19.12
N LYS A 178 23.02 -8.54 20.22
CA LYS A 178 22.03 -8.62 21.29
C LYS A 178 20.81 -7.71 21.03
N ASN A 179 21.02 -6.57 20.34
CA ASN A 179 20.00 -5.53 20.19
C ASN A 179 19.53 -5.46 18.71
N VAL A 180 18.72 -6.43 18.31
CA VAL A 180 18.06 -6.46 16.99
C VAL A 180 16.55 -6.28 17.19
N ILE A 181 15.94 -5.38 16.42
CA ILE A 181 14.53 -5.01 16.57
C ILE A 181 13.88 -4.99 15.18
N GLY A 182 12.85 -5.80 15.00
CA GLY A 182 11.99 -5.76 13.82
C GLY A 182 10.78 -4.83 14.03
N VAL A 183 10.33 -4.20 12.96
CA VAL A 183 9.04 -3.49 12.87
C VAL A 183 8.27 -4.08 11.72
N GLU A 184 7.15 -4.75 12.00
CA GLU A 184 6.39 -5.51 10.98
C GLU A 184 4.89 -5.27 11.17
N PRO A 185 4.16 -4.72 10.16
CA PRO A 185 2.74 -4.45 10.29
C PRO A 185 1.86 -5.71 10.27
N ALA A 186 2.27 -6.77 9.59
CA ALA A 186 1.50 -8.01 9.51
C ALA A 186 1.58 -8.79 10.82
N LYS A 187 0.45 -8.84 11.55
CA LYS A 187 0.37 -9.50 12.86
C LYS A 187 0.81 -10.96 12.83
N ASN A 188 0.39 -11.71 11.81
CA ASN A 188 0.76 -13.11 11.64
C ASN A 188 2.26 -13.31 11.42
N ILE A 189 2.90 -12.41 10.69
CA ILE A 189 4.34 -12.45 10.38
C ILE A 189 5.17 -12.02 11.59
N ALA A 190 4.80 -10.89 12.23
CA ALA A 190 5.47 -10.41 13.43
C ALA A 190 5.46 -11.46 14.55
N LYS A 191 4.36 -12.24 14.67
CA LYS A 191 4.29 -13.37 15.62
C LYS A 191 5.36 -14.42 15.30
N LEU A 192 5.50 -14.83 14.04
CA LEU A 192 6.52 -15.81 13.62
C LEU A 192 7.94 -15.32 13.88
N ALA A 193 8.22 -14.02 13.64
CA ALA A 193 9.52 -13.44 13.95
C ALA A 193 9.83 -13.50 15.46
N ASN A 194 8.85 -13.18 16.31
CA ASN A 194 8.99 -13.26 17.76
C ASN A 194 9.21 -14.71 18.23
N GLU A 195 8.53 -15.69 17.64
CA GLU A 195 8.73 -17.12 17.93
C GLU A 195 10.15 -17.59 17.58
N LYS A 196 10.76 -17.00 16.53
CA LYS A 196 12.17 -17.21 16.19
C LYS A 196 13.14 -16.42 17.10
N GLY A 197 12.61 -15.76 18.12
CA GLY A 197 13.36 -14.96 19.08
C GLY A 197 13.86 -13.62 18.55
N ILE A 198 13.30 -13.09 17.47
CA ILE A 198 13.57 -11.73 16.97
C ILE A 198 12.52 -10.80 17.58
N LYS A 199 12.95 -9.91 18.49
CA LYS A 199 12.05 -8.89 19.06
C LYS A 199 11.45 -8.04 17.94
N THR A 200 10.15 -8.25 17.65
CA THR A 200 9.45 -7.59 16.55
C THR A 200 8.23 -6.83 17.08
N ILE A 201 8.17 -5.54 16.77
CA ILE A 201 7.06 -4.66 17.11
C ILE A 201 6.03 -4.77 15.98
N ASN A 202 4.82 -5.23 16.29
CA ASN A 202 3.74 -5.30 15.31
C ASN A 202 3.13 -3.90 15.10
N SER A 203 3.62 -3.19 14.10
CA SER A 203 3.17 -1.85 13.72
C SER A 203 3.72 -1.43 12.37
N PHE A 204 3.06 -0.46 11.73
CA PHE A 204 3.71 0.36 10.71
C PHE A 204 4.75 1.28 11.36
N MET A 205 5.84 1.57 10.63
CA MET A 205 6.83 2.54 11.10
C MET A 205 6.23 3.95 11.14
N ASN A 206 6.32 4.59 12.29
CA ASN A 206 5.82 5.95 12.51
C ASN A 206 6.53 6.60 13.71
N LYS A 207 6.24 7.89 13.97
CA LYS A 207 6.83 8.65 15.07
C LYS A 207 6.65 8.00 16.46
N ASN A 208 5.56 7.25 16.68
CA ASN A 208 5.34 6.59 17.97
C ASN A 208 6.26 5.38 18.14
N ILE A 209 6.59 4.70 17.04
CA ILE A 209 7.54 3.58 17.08
C ILE A 209 8.96 4.07 17.33
N THR A 210 9.37 5.20 16.73
CA THR A 210 10.69 5.79 17.03
C THR A 210 10.81 6.15 18.51
N LYS A 211 9.75 6.70 19.13
CA LYS A 211 9.71 6.96 20.57
C LYS A 211 9.79 5.68 21.42
N LYS A 212 9.17 4.57 20.97
CA LYS A 212 9.23 3.27 21.67
C LYS A 212 10.64 2.65 21.61
N ILE A 213 11.36 2.81 20.51
CA ILE A 213 12.75 2.36 20.38
C ILE A 213 13.65 3.18 21.32
N ASN A 214 13.41 4.48 21.45
CA ASN A 214 14.02 5.45 22.39
C ASN A 214 15.53 5.25 22.63
N LYS A 215 16.26 4.90 21.59
CA LYS A 215 17.71 4.69 21.62
C LYS A 215 18.32 5.16 20.30
N LYS A 216 19.58 5.58 20.34
CA LYS A 216 20.33 5.85 19.12
C LYS A 216 20.56 4.52 18.40
N VAL A 217 20.06 4.41 17.17
CA VAL A 217 20.19 3.24 16.32
C VAL A 217 21.43 3.36 15.46
N ASP A 218 22.24 2.29 15.37
CA ASP A 218 23.48 2.27 14.59
C ASP A 218 23.26 1.83 13.14
N LEU A 219 22.24 0.99 12.90
CA LEU A 219 21.86 0.56 11.55
C LEU A 219 20.34 0.46 11.44
N VAL A 220 19.79 1.11 10.42
CA VAL A 220 18.40 0.94 9.99
C VAL A 220 18.40 0.28 8.62
N MET A 221 17.62 -0.80 8.48
CA MET A 221 17.39 -1.48 7.22
C MET A 221 15.91 -1.32 6.81
N ALA A 222 15.64 -1.33 5.51
CA ALA A 222 14.29 -1.29 4.94
C ALA A 222 14.32 -1.97 3.56
N SER A 223 14.50 -3.29 3.53
CA SER A 223 14.69 -4.05 2.30
C SER A 223 13.36 -4.28 1.58
N ASN A 224 13.23 -3.74 0.35
CA ASN A 224 12.00 -3.79 -0.46
C ASN A 224 10.77 -3.21 0.26
N VAL A 225 10.95 -2.22 1.10
CA VAL A 225 9.87 -1.57 1.88
C VAL A 225 9.70 -0.12 1.49
N PHE A 226 10.79 0.63 1.40
CA PHE A 226 10.77 2.08 1.21
C PHE A 226 10.06 2.53 -0.06
N ALA A 227 10.09 1.73 -1.12
CA ALA A 227 9.37 1.99 -2.37
C ALA A 227 7.84 1.90 -2.24
N HIS A 228 7.34 1.37 -1.12
CA HIS A 228 5.90 1.15 -0.87
C HIS A 228 5.33 2.05 0.23
N THR A 229 6.11 3.03 0.71
CA THR A 229 5.73 3.94 1.82
C THR A 229 5.41 5.36 1.35
#